data_9c99ba01c7d7300a93a6fac376a57741
#
_entry.id   9c99ba01c7d7300a93a6fac376a57741
#
_cell.length_a   1.000
_cell.length_b   1.000
_cell.length_c   1.000
_cell.angle_alpha   90.00
_cell.angle_beta   90.00
_cell.angle_gamma   90.00
#
_symmetry.space_group_name_H-M   'P 1'
#
loop_
_entity.id
_entity.type
_entity.pdbx_description
1 polymer ?
#
loop_
_entity_poly.entity_id
_entity_poly.type
_entity_poly.pdbx_seq_one_letter_code
_entity_poly.pdbx_strand_id
1 'polypeptide(L)'
;VAKLGLLRTFQQTRIYGKLNCIQNMLISHKPENDGVLTVFQKIPEQLTEKAETLLKFVGLHQKRKLRAGDLSFGQQKLLELAMALMNEPKMLLLDEPTAGINPTLINGIIERLIKVNKEYGITLLVIEHNMKVIMNLAQRVFCLAHGQMLANGTPEEIRNDKRVLDAYLGAQ
;
A
#
# COMPACT_ATOMS: atom_id res chain seq x y z
N VAL A 1 7.32 2.51 16.68
CA VAL A 1 6.62 1.67 15.70
C VAL A 1 7.37 1.69 14.37
N ALA A 2 7.63 2.87 13.74
CA ALA A 2 8.37 2.94 12.47
C ALA A 2 9.81 2.39 12.55
N LYS A 3 10.52 2.58 13.66
CA LYS A 3 11.86 2.00 13.90
C LYS A 3 11.87 0.46 13.95
N LEU A 4 10.70 -0.17 14.13
CA LEU A 4 10.55 -1.64 14.11
C LEU A 4 10.18 -2.17 12.71
N GLY A 5 10.14 -1.30 11.69
CA GLY A 5 9.82 -1.68 10.32
C GLY A 5 8.31 -1.80 10.03
N LEU A 6 7.42 -1.29 10.91
CA LEU A 6 6.00 -1.24 10.65
C LEU A 6 5.63 0.14 10.05
N LEU A 7 5.10 0.14 8.85
CA LEU A 7 4.52 1.33 8.21
C LEU A 7 3.02 1.13 7.98
N ARG A 8 2.26 2.22 8.11
CA ARG A 8 0.81 2.26 7.85
C ARG A 8 0.55 3.26 6.72
N THR A 9 -0.22 2.84 5.73
CA THR A 9 -0.90 3.76 4.81
C THR A 9 -2.26 4.16 5.42
N PHE A 10 -2.85 5.23 4.93
CA PHE A 10 -4.13 5.74 5.41
C PHE A 10 -5.15 5.67 4.28
N GLN A 11 -6.44 5.66 4.63
CA GLN A 11 -7.54 5.68 3.67
C GLN A 11 -7.45 6.90 2.71
N GLN A 12 -7.05 8.07 3.23
CA GLN A 12 -6.72 9.23 2.40
C GLN A 12 -5.24 9.22 2.01
N THR A 13 -4.96 9.40 0.72
CA THR A 13 -3.58 9.47 0.19
C THR A 13 -2.80 10.63 0.81
N ARG A 14 -1.62 10.33 1.34
CA ARG A 14 -0.71 11.33 1.93
C ARG A 14 0.43 11.65 0.97
N ILE A 15 0.10 12.30 -0.12
CA ILE A 15 1.08 12.79 -1.10
C ILE A 15 1.20 14.31 -1.02
N TYR A 16 2.36 14.82 -1.38
CA TYR A 16 2.59 16.25 -1.54
C TYR A 16 2.20 16.66 -2.96
N GLY A 17 0.94 17.06 -3.18
CA GLY A 17 0.37 17.30 -4.51
C GLY A 17 1.11 18.33 -5.35
N LYS A 18 1.77 19.32 -4.73
CA LYS A 18 2.57 20.35 -5.42
C LYS A 18 3.94 19.86 -5.87
N LEU A 19 4.45 18.78 -5.29
CA LEU A 19 5.71 18.14 -5.65
C LEU A 19 5.48 17.09 -6.76
N ASN A 20 6.50 16.83 -7.57
CA ASN A 20 6.44 15.75 -8.54
C ASN A 20 6.63 14.36 -7.87
N CYS A 21 6.43 13.27 -8.64
CA CYS A 21 6.49 11.92 -8.08
C CYS A 21 7.87 11.61 -7.49
N ILE A 22 8.97 11.93 -8.17
CA ILE A 22 10.32 11.65 -7.65
C ILE A 22 10.61 12.44 -6.36
N GLN A 23 10.15 13.69 -6.26
CA GLN A 23 10.29 14.49 -5.05
C GLN A 23 9.49 13.89 -3.89
N ASN A 24 8.27 13.39 -4.14
CA ASN A 24 7.49 12.68 -3.14
C ASN A 24 8.23 11.44 -2.62
N MET A 25 8.85 10.66 -3.51
CA MET A 25 9.66 9.50 -3.12
C MET A 25 10.82 9.89 -2.22
N LEU A 26 11.60 10.88 -2.62
CA LEU A 26 12.81 11.31 -1.89
C LEU A 26 12.47 11.86 -0.50
N ILE A 27 11.39 12.66 -0.39
CA ILE A 27 10.98 13.24 0.90
C ILE A 27 10.36 12.20 1.86
N SER A 28 9.87 11.07 1.34
CA SER A 28 9.32 9.97 2.15
C SER A 28 10.38 9.11 2.80
N HIS A 29 11.62 9.17 2.29
CA HIS A 29 12.74 8.44 2.88
C HIS A 29 13.14 9.06 4.21
N LYS A 30 13.23 8.23 5.25
CA LYS A 30 13.75 8.64 6.56
C LYS A 30 15.23 8.28 6.63
N PRO A 31 16.13 9.25 6.76
CA PRO A 31 17.53 8.95 6.99
C PRO A 31 17.71 8.21 8.32
N GLU A 32 18.63 7.27 8.37
CA GLU A 32 18.95 6.50 9.60
C GLU A 32 19.46 7.37 10.73
N ASN A 33 20.09 8.50 10.39
CA ASN A 33 20.60 9.49 11.34
C ASN A 33 19.73 10.74 11.36
N ASP A 34 19.06 10.99 12.47
CA ASP A 34 18.20 12.16 12.75
C ASP A 34 19.04 13.50 12.91
N GLY A 35 20.14 13.65 12.19
CA GLY A 35 20.97 14.87 12.26
C GLY A 35 20.32 16.04 11.50
N VAL A 36 20.11 17.17 12.17
CA VAL A 36 19.58 18.43 11.59
C VAL A 36 20.41 18.91 10.37
N LEU A 37 21.65 18.46 10.21
CA LEU A 37 22.55 18.80 9.11
C LEU A 37 22.23 18.10 7.77
N THR A 38 21.34 17.08 7.76
CA THR A 38 20.99 16.34 6.53
C THR A 38 20.15 17.15 5.54
N VAL A 39 19.54 18.24 5.99
CA VAL A 39 18.70 19.12 5.13
C VAL A 39 19.49 19.82 4.04
N PHE A 40 20.80 20.02 4.24
CA PHE A 40 21.69 20.70 3.29
C PHE A 40 22.59 19.76 2.48
N GLN A 41 22.49 18.44 2.69
CA GLN A 41 23.30 17.48 1.94
C GLN A 41 22.70 17.22 0.56
N LYS A 42 23.57 17.04 -0.44
CA LYS A 42 23.20 16.59 -1.77
C LYS A 42 22.51 15.22 -1.66
N ILE A 43 21.36 15.07 -2.30
CA ILE A 43 20.62 13.79 -2.31
C ILE A 43 21.56 12.71 -2.87
N PRO A 44 21.76 11.59 -2.14
CA PRO A 44 22.58 10.49 -2.62
C PRO A 44 22.03 9.92 -3.93
N GLU A 45 22.91 9.64 -4.89
CA GLU A 45 22.52 9.07 -6.19
C GLU A 45 21.77 7.75 -6.02
N GLN A 46 22.24 6.87 -5.14
CA GLN A 46 21.61 5.60 -4.79
C GLN A 46 20.14 5.76 -4.34
N LEU A 47 19.81 6.84 -3.62
CA LEU A 47 18.46 7.11 -3.18
C LEU A 47 17.55 7.47 -4.37
N THR A 48 18.09 8.21 -5.32
CA THR A 48 17.38 8.57 -6.55
C THR A 48 17.16 7.33 -7.43
N GLU A 49 18.15 6.48 -7.58
CA GLU A 49 18.03 5.21 -8.32
C GLU A 49 16.99 4.27 -7.70
N LYS A 50 16.98 4.17 -6.37
CA LYS A 50 15.96 3.42 -5.63
C LYS A 50 14.56 3.96 -5.90
N ALA A 51 14.39 5.28 -5.82
CA ALA A 51 13.12 5.93 -6.10
C ALA A 51 12.64 5.68 -7.54
N GLU A 52 13.54 5.76 -8.53
CA GLU A 52 13.21 5.45 -9.93
C GLU A 52 12.83 3.98 -10.12
N THR A 53 13.53 3.06 -9.46
CA THR A 53 13.24 1.62 -9.50
C THR A 53 11.85 1.33 -8.93
N LEU A 54 11.51 1.91 -7.78
CA LEU A 54 10.18 1.76 -7.19
C LEU A 54 9.07 2.41 -8.03
N LEU A 55 9.34 3.55 -8.67
CA LEU A 55 8.41 4.16 -9.63
C LEU A 55 8.21 3.29 -10.88
N LYS A 56 9.25 2.57 -11.34
CA LYS A 56 9.11 1.56 -12.41
C LYS A 56 8.22 0.40 -11.95
N PHE A 57 8.47 -0.11 -10.74
CA PHE A 57 7.70 -1.19 -10.16
C PHE A 57 6.20 -0.89 -10.08
N VAL A 58 5.82 0.32 -9.65
CA VAL A 58 4.41 0.72 -9.60
C VAL A 58 3.85 1.25 -10.93
N GLY A 59 4.66 1.33 -11.99
CA GLY A 59 4.24 1.78 -13.32
C GLY A 59 4.11 3.31 -13.47
N LEU A 60 4.77 4.08 -12.61
CA LEU A 60 4.74 5.56 -12.63
C LEU A 60 6.02 6.21 -13.15
N HIS A 61 7.00 5.44 -13.62
CA HIS A 61 8.30 5.96 -14.04
C HIS A 61 8.19 7.03 -15.14
N GLN A 62 7.30 6.84 -16.13
CA GLN A 62 7.09 7.83 -17.19
C GLN A 62 6.48 9.14 -16.68
N LYS A 63 5.83 9.08 -15.51
CA LYS A 63 5.19 10.22 -14.84
C LYS A 63 6.03 10.80 -13.70
N ARG A 64 7.29 10.38 -13.53
CA ARG A 64 8.12 10.75 -12.39
C ARG A 64 8.32 12.25 -12.18
N LYS A 65 8.24 13.04 -13.29
CA LYS A 65 8.33 14.51 -13.27
C LYS A 65 6.97 15.21 -13.20
N LEU A 66 5.85 14.47 -13.31
CA LEU A 66 4.51 15.02 -13.20
C LEU A 66 4.22 15.35 -11.73
N ARG A 67 3.50 16.44 -11.46
CA ARG A 67 3.03 16.76 -10.11
C ARG A 67 2.13 15.64 -9.60
N ALA A 68 2.34 15.25 -8.35
CA ALA A 68 1.56 14.15 -7.77
C ALA A 68 0.06 14.45 -7.68
N GLY A 69 -0.31 15.73 -7.54
CA GLY A 69 -1.71 16.17 -7.58
C GLY A 69 -2.41 15.99 -8.93
N ASP A 70 -1.65 15.91 -10.04
CA ASP A 70 -2.18 15.73 -11.39
C ASP A 70 -2.37 14.24 -11.75
N LEU A 71 -1.97 13.32 -10.87
CA LEU A 71 -2.19 11.90 -11.01
C LEU A 71 -3.66 11.55 -10.75
N SER A 72 -4.19 10.52 -11.44
CA SER A 72 -5.48 9.94 -11.05
C SER A 72 -5.41 9.35 -9.64
N PHE A 73 -6.56 9.23 -8.97
CA PHE A 73 -6.62 8.71 -7.61
C PHE A 73 -5.92 7.35 -7.45
N GLY A 74 -6.14 6.41 -8.36
CA GLY A 74 -5.46 5.11 -8.37
C GLY A 74 -3.93 5.23 -8.55
N GLN A 75 -3.47 6.20 -9.36
CA GLN A 75 -2.04 6.47 -9.52
C GLN A 75 -1.43 7.09 -8.25
N GLN A 76 -2.20 7.94 -7.53
CA GLN A 76 -1.78 8.48 -6.25
C GLN A 76 -1.61 7.37 -5.20
N LYS A 77 -2.53 6.38 -5.16
CA LYS A 77 -2.40 5.19 -4.30
C LYS A 77 -1.15 4.36 -4.63
N LEU A 78 -0.84 4.20 -5.92
CA LEU A 78 0.40 3.52 -6.34
C LEU A 78 1.65 4.32 -5.95
N LEU A 79 1.62 5.65 -6.03
CA LEU A 79 2.71 6.49 -5.56
C LEU A 79 2.89 6.36 -4.05
N GLU A 80 1.81 6.35 -3.28
CA GLU A 80 1.85 6.15 -1.82
C GLU A 80 2.46 4.80 -1.45
N LEU A 81 2.10 3.73 -2.17
CA LEU A 81 2.73 2.41 -1.99
C LEU A 81 4.25 2.49 -2.26
N ALA A 82 4.66 3.11 -3.37
CA ALA A 82 6.08 3.28 -3.70
C ALA A 82 6.83 4.08 -2.61
N MET A 83 6.23 5.16 -2.11
CA MET A 83 6.78 5.96 -1.00
C MET A 83 6.97 5.13 0.28
N ALA A 84 6.01 4.26 0.61
CA ALA A 84 6.14 3.37 1.75
C ALA A 84 7.31 2.38 1.58
N LEU A 85 7.52 1.86 0.37
CA LEU A 85 8.61 0.94 0.05
C LEU A 85 10.00 1.58 0.09
N MET A 86 10.12 2.92 -0.01
CA MET A 86 11.40 3.63 0.14
C MET A 86 12.11 3.31 1.47
N ASN A 87 11.34 3.01 2.51
CA ASN A 87 11.83 2.76 3.87
C ASN A 87 12.01 1.27 4.19
N GLU A 88 11.94 0.37 3.20
CA GLU A 88 12.14 -1.08 3.34
C GLU A 88 11.41 -1.67 4.57
N PRO A 89 10.09 -1.47 4.67
CA PRO A 89 9.36 -1.94 5.84
C PRO A 89 9.36 -3.47 5.90
N LYS A 90 9.34 -4.03 7.11
CA LYS A 90 9.09 -5.48 7.31
C LYS A 90 7.61 -5.82 7.19
N MET A 91 6.75 -4.85 7.49
CA MET A 91 5.30 -4.99 7.46
C MET A 91 4.63 -3.70 7.02
N LEU A 92 3.64 -3.83 6.14
CA LEU A 92 2.74 -2.74 5.72
C LEU A 92 1.33 -3.02 6.22
N LEU A 93 0.76 -2.03 6.92
CA LEU A 93 -0.66 -1.97 7.24
C LEU A 93 -1.36 -1.11 6.20
N LEU A 94 -2.24 -1.72 5.42
CA LEU A 94 -2.97 -1.09 4.32
C LEU A 94 -4.45 -0.97 4.69
N ASP A 95 -4.94 0.25 4.73
CA ASP A 95 -6.32 0.56 5.08
C ASP A 95 -7.10 0.90 3.81
N GLU A 96 -7.95 -0.02 3.37
CA GLU A 96 -8.76 0.05 2.14
C GLU A 96 -7.95 0.49 0.90
N PRO A 97 -6.88 -0.24 0.53
CA PRO A 97 -5.99 0.16 -0.57
C PRO A 97 -6.67 0.27 -1.93
N THR A 98 -7.87 -0.31 -2.09
CA THR A 98 -8.63 -0.29 -3.35
C THR A 98 -9.87 0.61 -3.31
N ALA A 99 -10.16 1.27 -2.19
CA ALA A 99 -11.32 2.17 -2.07
C ALA A 99 -11.25 3.33 -3.07
N GLY A 100 -12.35 3.59 -3.77
CA GLY A 100 -12.45 4.67 -4.74
C GLY A 100 -11.67 4.47 -6.05
N ILE A 101 -11.12 3.27 -6.28
CA ILE A 101 -10.36 2.95 -7.48
C ILE A 101 -11.27 2.31 -8.54
N ASN A 102 -11.05 2.71 -9.80
CA ASN A 102 -11.76 2.09 -10.92
C ASN A 102 -11.51 0.56 -10.93
N PRO A 103 -12.56 -0.27 -11.06
CA PRO A 103 -12.45 -1.73 -11.05
C PRO A 103 -11.41 -2.30 -12.02
N THR A 104 -11.17 -1.65 -13.15
CA THR A 104 -10.14 -2.07 -14.12
C THR A 104 -8.71 -1.96 -13.58
N LEU A 105 -8.47 -1.07 -12.62
CA LEU A 105 -7.15 -0.84 -12.02
C LEU A 105 -6.91 -1.69 -10.76
N ILE A 106 -7.97 -2.24 -10.16
CA ILE A 106 -7.88 -3.02 -8.91
C ILE A 106 -6.95 -4.22 -9.10
N ASN A 107 -7.08 -4.97 -10.20
CA ASN A 107 -6.24 -6.13 -10.47
C ASN A 107 -4.75 -5.74 -10.51
N GLY A 108 -4.42 -4.60 -11.12
CA GLY A 108 -3.04 -4.11 -11.15
C GLY A 108 -2.47 -3.75 -9.77
N ILE A 109 -3.33 -3.31 -8.83
CA ILE A 109 -2.92 -3.06 -7.44
C ILE A 109 -2.71 -4.39 -6.71
N ILE A 110 -3.64 -5.34 -6.86
CA ILE A 110 -3.52 -6.67 -6.26
C ILE A 110 -2.21 -7.35 -6.70
N GLU A 111 -1.89 -7.35 -8.00
CA GLU A 111 -0.65 -7.92 -8.53
C GLU A 111 0.60 -7.29 -7.88
N ARG A 112 0.60 -5.95 -7.71
CA ARG A 112 1.72 -5.26 -7.06
C ARG A 112 1.83 -5.60 -5.58
N LEU A 113 0.71 -5.70 -4.86
CA LEU A 113 0.71 -6.12 -3.45
C LEU A 113 1.20 -7.56 -3.29
N ILE A 114 0.80 -8.47 -4.18
CA ILE A 114 1.33 -9.85 -4.20
C ILE A 114 2.85 -9.84 -4.41
N LYS A 115 3.36 -9.03 -5.36
CA LYS A 115 4.80 -8.89 -5.59
C LYS A 115 5.52 -8.29 -4.40
N VAL A 116 4.95 -7.28 -3.74
CA VAL A 116 5.51 -6.71 -2.50
C VAL A 116 5.69 -7.80 -1.44
N ASN A 117 4.72 -8.69 -1.27
CA ASN A 117 4.85 -9.79 -0.34
C ASN A 117 5.88 -10.84 -0.80
N LYS A 118 5.80 -11.30 -2.07
CA LYS A 118 6.61 -12.44 -2.56
C LYS A 118 8.05 -12.06 -2.88
N GLU A 119 8.27 -10.91 -3.52
CA GLU A 119 9.59 -10.51 -4.05
C GLU A 119 10.36 -9.66 -3.03
N TYR A 120 9.67 -8.81 -2.25
CA TYR A 120 10.30 -7.98 -1.23
C TYR A 120 10.23 -8.58 0.18
N GLY A 121 9.52 -9.71 0.37
CA GLY A 121 9.39 -10.36 1.68
C GLY A 121 8.61 -9.56 2.72
N ILE A 122 7.83 -8.57 2.30
CA ILE A 122 7.11 -7.66 3.20
C ILE A 122 5.78 -8.31 3.62
N THR A 123 5.53 -8.40 4.91
CA THR A 123 4.23 -8.84 5.43
C THR A 123 3.18 -7.77 5.18
N LEU A 124 2.01 -8.17 4.67
CA LEU A 124 0.89 -7.26 4.44
C LEU A 124 -0.23 -7.57 5.43
N LEU A 125 -0.69 -6.56 6.18
CA LEU A 125 -1.95 -6.59 6.91
C LEU A 125 -2.90 -5.61 6.20
N VAL A 126 -3.96 -6.17 5.60
CA VAL A 126 -4.88 -5.41 4.74
C VAL A 126 -6.25 -5.39 5.37
N ILE A 127 -6.81 -4.20 5.57
CA ILE A 127 -8.21 -4.01 5.94
C ILE A 127 -8.97 -3.73 4.65
N GLU A 128 -9.93 -4.57 4.32
CA GLU A 128 -10.72 -4.47 3.08
C GLU A 128 -12.11 -5.03 3.31
N HIS A 129 -13.07 -4.47 2.60
CA HIS A 129 -14.44 -4.97 2.52
C HIS A 129 -14.79 -5.54 1.12
N ASN A 130 -13.91 -5.37 0.14
CA ASN A 130 -14.08 -5.90 -1.20
C ASN A 130 -13.65 -7.37 -1.24
N MET A 131 -14.63 -8.27 -1.27
CA MET A 131 -14.40 -9.73 -1.28
C MET A 131 -13.50 -10.18 -2.43
N LYS A 132 -13.60 -9.56 -3.62
CA LYS A 132 -12.71 -9.88 -4.74
C LYS A 132 -11.24 -9.61 -4.41
N VAL A 133 -10.96 -8.50 -3.73
CA VAL A 133 -9.59 -8.16 -3.31
C VAL A 133 -9.09 -9.16 -2.28
N ILE A 134 -9.91 -9.45 -1.26
CA ILE A 134 -9.56 -10.38 -0.18
C ILE A 134 -9.24 -11.77 -0.75
N MET A 135 -10.13 -12.31 -1.60
CA MET A 135 -9.97 -13.64 -2.17
C MET A 135 -8.72 -13.79 -3.06
N ASN A 136 -8.29 -12.72 -3.74
CA ASN A 136 -7.14 -12.77 -4.63
C ASN A 136 -5.81 -12.41 -3.93
N LEU A 137 -5.85 -11.70 -2.80
CA LEU A 137 -4.66 -11.18 -2.13
C LEU A 137 -4.31 -11.95 -0.86
N ALA A 138 -5.29 -12.32 -0.06
CA ALA A 138 -5.08 -12.82 1.28
C ALA A 138 -4.62 -14.30 1.28
N GLN A 139 -3.69 -14.63 2.17
CA GLN A 139 -3.35 -16.00 2.53
C GLN A 139 -4.16 -16.47 3.75
N ARG A 140 -4.50 -15.51 4.62
CA ARG A 140 -5.34 -15.72 5.81
C ARG A 140 -6.26 -14.53 6.01
N VAL A 141 -7.50 -14.81 6.37
CA VAL A 141 -8.55 -13.82 6.57
C VAL A 141 -9.06 -13.88 8.01
N PHE A 142 -9.24 -12.71 8.60
CA PHE A 142 -9.88 -12.52 9.88
C PHE A 142 -11.16 -11.71 9.66
N CYS A 143 -12.32 -12.33 9.85
CA CYS A 143 -13.61 -11.67 9.74
C CYS A 143 -14.06 -11.12 11.08
N LEU A 144 -14.39 -9.84 11.10
CA LEU A 144 -14.90 -9.14 12.27
C LEU A 144 -16.35 -8.70 12.03
N ALA A 145 -17.23 -8.91 12.97
CA ALA A 145 -18.58 -8.38 12.97
C ALA A 145 -18.92 -7.86 14.37
N HIS A 146 -19.53 -6.67 14.44
CA HIS A 146 -19.91 -6.04 15.72
C HIS A 146 -18.77 -5.96 16.75
N GLY A 147 -17.53 -5.75 16.29
CA GLY A 147 -16.33 -5.66 17.14
C GLY A 147 -15.81 -6.99 17.66
N GLN A 148 -16.35 -8.12 17.23
CA GLN A 148 -15.93 -9.45 17.63
C GLN A 148 -15.39 -10.26 16.45
N MET A 149 -14.49 -11.22 16.74
CA MET A 149 -14.00 -12.16 15.76
C MET A 149 -15.11 -13.14 15.39
N LEU A 150 -15.58 -13.06 14.14
CA LEU A 150 -16.62 -13.94 13.63
C LEU A 150 -16.04 -15.26 13.10
N ALA A 151 -14.98 -15.16 12.31
CA ALA A 151 -14.29 -16.30 11.71
C ALA A 151 -12.84 -15.94 11.37
N ASN A 152 -11.98 -16.96 11.29
CA ASN A 152 -10.64 -16.83 10.71
C ASN A 152 -10.29 -18.11 9.95
N GLY A 153 -9.58 -17.97 8.83
CA GLY A 153 -9.20 -19.11 7.97
C GLY A 153 -8.60 -18.67 6.66
N THR A 154 -8.47 -19.62 5.75
CA THR A 154 -8.13 -19.34 4.35
C THR A 154 -9.27 -18.59 3.65
N PRO A 155 -8.99 -17.89 2.53
CA PRO A 155 -10.06 -17.24 1.76
C PRO A 155 -11.20 -18.21 1.38
N GLU A 156 -10.87 -19.45 1.05
CA GLU A 156 -11.86 -20.46 0.66
C GLU A 156 -12.75 -20.88 1.84
N GLU A 157 -12.17 -21.10 3.03
CA GLU A 157 -12.91 -21.40 4.26
C GLU A 157 -13.87 -20.26 4.62
N ILE A 158 -13.37 -19.01 4.56
CA ILE A 158 -14.17 -17.82 4.86
C ILE A 158 -15.31 -17.63 3.86
N ARG A 159 -15.07 -17.87 2.58
CA ARG A 159 -16.08 -17.76 1.52
C ARG A 159 -17.24 -18.73 1.74
N ASN A 160 -16.98 -19.91 2.35
CA ASN A 160 -17.97 -20.95 2.58
C ASN A 160 -18.55 -20.94 4.00
N ASP A 161 -18.07 -20.06 4.89
CA ASP A 161 -18.59 -19.95 6.26
C ASP A 161 -19.96 -19.25 6.26
N LYS A 162 -21.01 -20.02 6.64
CA LYS A 162 -22.39 -19.52 6.67
C LYS A 162 -22.54 -18.27 7.55
N ARG A 163 -21.81 -18.18 8.67
CA ARG A 163 -21.85 -17.02 9.57
C ARG A 163 -21.36 -15.75 8.89
N VAL A 164 -20.32 -15.91 8.04
CA VAL A 164 -19.77 -14.79 7.26
C VAL A 164 -20.74 -14.39 6.16
N LEU A 165 -21.34 -15.38 5.45
CA LEU A 165 -22.34 -15.12 4.42
C LEU A 165 -23.55 -14.39 5.01
N ASP A 166 -24.07 -14.84 6.15
CA ASP A 166 -25.23 -14.21 6.81
C ASP A 166 -24.90 -12.78 7.28
N ALA A 167 -23.68 -12.54 7.81
CA ALA A 167 -23.27 -11.23 8.30
C ALA A 167 -23.00 -10.20 7.18
N TYR A 168 -22.48 -10.63 6.03
CA TYR A 168 -22.08 -9.73 4.95
C TYR A 168 -23.03 -9.72 3.74
N LEU A 169 -23.84 -10.77 3.55
CA LEU A 169 -24.77 -10.90 2.43
C LEU A 169 -26.22 -11.00 2.89
N GLY A 170 -26.48 -11.36 4.15
CA GLY A 170 -27.81 -11.53 4.72
C GLY A 170 -28.46 -10.25 5.27
N ALA A 171 -27.82 -9.11 5.12
CA ALA A 171 -28.33 -7.79 5.54
C ALA A 171 -28.98 -7.02 4.37
N GLN A 172 -29.62 -7.74 3.42
CA GLN A 172 -30.48 -7.13 2.41
C GLN A 172 -31.94 -7.31 2.79
#